data_1671656c3d58fa5cec4cf8035e0950b6
#
_entry.id   1671656c3d58fa5cec4cf8035e0950b6
#
_cell.length_a   1.000
_cell.length_b   1.000
_cell.length_c   1.000
_cell.angle_alpha   90.00
_cell.angle_beta   90.00
_cell.angle_gamma   90.00
#
_symmetry.space_group_name_H-M   'P 1'
#
loop_
_entity.id
_entity.type
_entity.pdbx_description
1 polymer ?
#
loop_
_entity_poly.entity_id
_entity_poly.type
_entity_poly.pdbx_seq_one_letter_code
_entity_poly.pdbx_strand_id
1 'polypeptide(L)'
;MNKELKPYHVHLICNAKYHDSDFARVELLKLLYEHDDISVTVSDNYDNFENHIGKNLVITYTCDLKPEDKEVKHIENYLTSGGNWFALHGTNAIVAFDGAKADTPNVSPEFMKLLGSRFIAHPANMDFLVRIKDRDHQLTKGLEDFEVYDEPYYCEFEDNLHVLLDAEYSDPSEAYVQVDPPNDDLRPQMYIHNVGKGNVLYLMLGHCRGKYDMRPFVDEVSIERCAWETETYYELLRRGIKWGIGKV
;
A
#
# COMPACT_ATOMS: atom_id res chain seq x y z
N MET A 1 24.85 -27.15 -2.64
CA MET A 1 25.61 -25.90 -2.47
C MET A 1 24.68 -24.96 -1.68
N ASN A 2 24.91 -24.85 -0.36
CA ASN A 2 24.17 -23.91 0.47
C ASN A 2 24.51 -22.49 -0.02
N LYS A 3 23.57 -21.82 -0.72
CA LYS A 3 23.64 -20.37 -0.83
C LYS A 3 23.61 -19.85 0.59
N GLU A 4 24.66 -19.22 1.07
CA GLU A 4 24.59 -18.37 2.25
C GLU A 4 23.45 -17.39 2.02
N LEU A 5 22.39 -17.55 2.79
CA LEU A 5 21.22 -16.67 2.67
C LEU A 5 21.68 -15.28 3.10
N LYS A 6 21.39 -14.28 2.30
CA LYS A 6 21.59 -12.89 2.69
C LYS A 6 20.89 -12.64 4.03
N PRO A 7 21.40 -11.73 4.88
CA PRO A 7 20.89 -11.53 6.24
C PRO A 7 19.43 -11.07 6.29
N TYR A 8 18.97 -10.37 5.25
CA TYR A 8 17.58 -9.92 5.16
C TYR A 8 16.83 -10.63 4.05
N HIS A 9 15.56 -10.93 4.32
CA HIS A 9 14.68 -11.55 3.35
C HIS A 9 13.40 -10.75 3.21
N VAL A 10 13.14 -10.27 1.99
CA VAL A 10 11.93 -9.52 1.64
C VAL A 10 11.05 -10.38 0.73
N HIS A 11 9.76 -10.41 1.02
CA HIS A 11 8.77 -10.97 0.11
C HIS A 11 7.94 -9.84 -0.51
N LEU A 12 7.97 -9.72 -1.83
CA LEU A 12 7.17 -8.79 -2.60
C LEU A 12 5.96 -9.51 -3.19
N ILE A 13 4.75 -9.10 -2.80
CA ILE A 13 3.50 -9.51 -3.41
C ILE A 13 3.00 -8.36 -4.30
N CYS A 14 2.93 -8.59 -5.61
CA CYS A 14 2.61 -7.56 -6.56
C CYS A 14 1.58 -8.05 -7.59
N ASN A 15 0.31 -7.68 -7.35
CA ASN A 15 -0.83 -8.00 -8.21
C ASN A 15 -1.96 -6.99 -7.92
N ALA A 16 -2.00 -5.90 -8.63
CA ALA A 16 -2.95 -4.83 -8.43
C ALA A 16 -3.83 -4.69 -9.67
N LYS A 17 -5.06 -5.18 -9.60
CA LYS A 17 -6.05 -5.00 -10.65
C LYS A 17 -6.33 -3.50 -10.86
N TYR A 18 -6.54 -3.08 -12.09
CA TYR A 18 -6.71 -1.67 -12.51
C TYR A 18 -5.44 -0.81 -12.45
N HIS A 19 -4.29 -1.40 -12.10
CA HIS A 19 -3.01 -0.73 -11.93
C HIS A 19 -1.92 -1.44 -12.74
N ASP A 20 -0.88 -0.71 -13.12
CA ASP A 20 0.29 -1.26 -13.81
C ASP A 20 1.20 -2.03 -12.83
N SER A 21 0.77 -3.24 -12.49
CA SER A 21 1.52 -4.12 -11.59
C SER A 21 2.93 -4.44 -12.08
N ASP A 22 3.14 -4.51 -13.39
CA ASP A 22 4.46 -4.81 -13.95
C ASP A 22 5.42 -3.65 -13.78
N PHE A 23 4.95 -2.43 -14.00
CA PHE A 23 5.72 -1.22 -13.72
C PHE A 23 6.08 -1.13 -12.24
N ALA A 24 5.08 -1.21 -11.34
CA ALA A 24 5.30 -1.12 -9.90
C ALA A 24 6.27 -2.20 -9.40
N ARG A 25 6.12 -3.44 -9.89
CA ARG A 25 7.02 -4.55 -9.56
C ARG A 25 8.45 -4.27 -9.95
N VAL A 26 8.68 -3.75 -11.16
CA VAL A 26 10.02 -3.43 -11.65
C VAL A 26 10.65 -2.32 -10.80
N GLU A 27 9.91 -1.26 -10.50
CA GLU A 27 10.42 -0.15 -9.68
C GLU A 27 10.74 -0.61 -8.25
N LEU A 28 9.88 -1.38 -7.61
CA LEU A 28 10.13 -1.93 -6.27
C LEU A 28 11.34 -2.88 -6.27
N LEU A 29 11.50 -3.71 -7.29
CA LEU A 29 12.68 -4.59 -7.41
C LEU A 29 13.97 -3.80 -7.61
N LYS A 30 13.96 -2.68 -8.34
CA LYS A 30 15.12 -1.78 -8.47
C LYS A 30 15.54 -1.23 -7.10
N LEU A 31 14.57 -0.74 -6.30
CA LEU A 31 14.83 -0.24 -4.95
C LEU A 31 15.37 -1.33 -4.02
N LEU A 32 14.83 -2.53 -4.07
CA LEU A 32 15.33 -3.67 -3.30
C LEU A 32 16.75 -4.08 -3.73
N TYR A 33 17.06 -3.94 -5.01
CA TYR A 33 18.40 -4.23 -5.56
C TYR A 33 19.47 -3.20 -5.15
N GLU A 34 19.09 -2.02 -4.67
CA GLU A 34 20.03 -1.06 -4.04
C GLU A 34 20.72 -1.64 -2.79
N HIS A 35 20.27 -2.80 -2.28
CA HIS A 35 20.74 -3.46 -1.07
C HIS A 35 21.38 -4.81 -1.35
N ASP A 36 22.70 -4.92 -1.21
CA ASP A 36 23.47 -6.15 -1.45
C ASP A 36 23.10 -7.31 -0.50
N ASP A 37 22.56 -6.99 0.66
CA ASP A 37 22.27 -7.90 1.75
C ASP A 37 20.78 -8.33 1.83
N ILE A 38 19.93 -7.90 0.88
CA ILE A 38 18.55 -8.33 0.76
C ILE A 38 18.43 -9.47 -0.26
N SER A 39 17.77 -10.56 0.12
CA SER A 39 17.22 -11.55 -0.82
C SER A 39 15.73 -11.31 -1.02
N VAL A 40 15.24 -11.46 -2.26
CA VAL A 40 13.85 -11.17 -2.61
C VAL A 40 13.15 -12.42 -3.13
N THR A 41 11.94 -12.67 -2.64
CA THR A 41 10.97 -13.58 -3.27
C THR A 41 9.82 -12.75 -3.81
N VAL A 42 9.25 -13.13 -4.95
CA VAL A 42 8.11 -12.45 -5.57
C VAL A 42 6.96 -13.42 -5.75
N SER A 43 5.74 -12.97 -5.45
CA SER A 43 4.50 -13.67 -5.78
C SER A 43 3.41 -12.69 -6.25
N ASP A 44 2.31 -13.23 -6.73
CA ASP A 44 1.14 -12.51 -7.21
C ASP A 44 -0.12 -12.75 -6.36
N ASN A 45 0.04 -13.45 -5.24
CA ASN A 45 -1.06 -13.81 -4.33
C ASN A 45 -0.56 -13.97 -2.90
N TYR A 46 -1.49 -14.22 -1.96
CA TYR A 46 -1.21 -14.47 -0.55
C TYR A 46 -1.01 -15.97 -0.21
N ASP A 47 -0.95 -16.84 -1.22
CA ASP A 47 -0.73 -18.27 -1.03
C ASP A 47 0.60 -18.52 -0.30
N ASN A 48 0.60 -19.54 0.57
CA ASN A 48 1.78 -19.97 1.31
C ASN A 48 2.37 -18.88 2.22
N PHE A 49 1.56 -17.93 2.70
CA PHE A 49 2.01 -16.85 3.58
C PHE A 49 2.62 -17.38 4.89
N GLU A 50 2.27 -18.59 5.31
CA GLU A 50 2.90 -19.29 6.44
C GLU A 50 4.42 -19.47 6.28
N ASN A 51 4.92 -19.48 5.06
CA ASN A 51 6.36 -19.55 4.77
C ASN A 51 7.08 -18.21 4.97
N HIS A 52 6.34 -17.15 5.34
CA HIS A 52 6.91 -15.82 5.61
C HIS A 52 7.33 -15.64 7.07
N ILE A 53 6.92 -16.54 7.97
CA ILE A 53 7.41 -16.54 9.35
C ILE A 53 8.93 -16.62 9.33
N GLY A 54 9.58 -15.64 9.98
CA GLY A 54 11.04 -15.48 9.93
C GLY A 54 11.57 -14.66 8.75
N LYS A 55 10.71 -14.13 7.88
CA LYS A 55 11.06 -13.08 6.93
C LYS A 55 11.13 -11.74 7.65
N ASN A 56 11.98 -10.85 7.17
CA ASN A 56 12.12 -9.54 7.79
C ASN A 56 10.99 -8.60 7.39
N LEU A 57 10.60 -8.64 6.10
CA LEU A 57 9.64 -7.71 5.53
C LEU A 57 8.78 -8.40 4.46
N VAL A 58 7.49 -8.10 4.49
CA VAL A 58 6.59 -8.32 3.38
C VAL A 58 6.22 -6.96 2.78
N ILE A 59 6.30 -6.82 1.47
CA ILE A 59 5.84 -5.63 0.73
C ILE A 59 4.67 -6.07 -0.14
N THR A 60 3.57 -5.30 -0.14
CA THR A 60 2.44 -5.54 -1.02
C THR A 60 2.15 -4.30 -1.87
N TYR A 61 2.01 -4.50 -3.16
CA TYR A 61 1.39 -3.58 -4.10
C TYR A 61 0.26 -4.35 -4.77
N THR A 62 -0.93 -4.32 -4.16
CA THR A 62 -2.09 -5.11 -4.57
C THR A 62 -3.33 -4.23 -4.65
N CYS A 63 -4.30 -4.65 -5.47
CA CYS A 63 -5.64 -4.06 -5.51
C CYS A 63 -6.62 -5.14 -5.95
N ASP A 64 -7.79 -5.20 -5.34
CA ASP A 64 -8.83 -6.21 -5.59
C ASP A 64 -8.31 -7.66 -5.45
N LEU A 65 -7.31 -7.85 -4.58
CA LEU A 65 -6.74 -9.15 -4.23
C LEU A 65 -7.14 -9.52 -2.82
N LYS A 66 -8.19 -10.32 -2.70
CA LYS A 66 -8.72 -10.77 -1.41
C LYS A 66 -8.02 -12.06 -0.95
N PRO A 67 -7.37 -12.09 0.22
CA PRO A 67 -6.88 -13.34 0.81
C PRO A 67 -8.03 -14.24 1.27
N GLU A 68 -7.80 -15.55 1.26
CA GLU A 68 -8.69 -16.50 1.91
C GLU A 68 -8.59 -16.42 3.45
N ASP A 69 -9.60 -16.91 4.18
CA ASP A 69 -9.61 -16.85 5.65
C ASP A 69 -8.39 -17.50 6.31
N LYS A 70 -7.87 -18.58 5.72
CA LYS A 70 -6.63 -19.25 6.18
C LYS A 70 -5.42 -18.36 6.01
N GLU A 71 -5.36 -17.60 4.92
CA GLU A 71 -4.25 -16.68 4.61
C GLU A 71 -4.29 -15.46 5.52
N VAL A 72 -5.48 -14.93 5.82
CA VAL A 72 -5.65 -13.87 6.83
C VAL A 72 -5.06 -14.31 8.18
N LYS A 73 -5.31 -15.55 8.61
CA LYS A 73 -4.70 -16.09 9.84
C LYS A 73 -3.18 -16.23 9.76
N HIS A 74 -2.64 -16.59 8.59
CA HIS A 74 -1.19 -16.66 8.40
C HIS A 74 -0.55 -15.26 8.43
N ILE A 75 -1.22 -14.25 7.86
CA ILE A 75 -0.80 -12.84 7.94
C ILE A 75 -0.83 -12.37 9.41
N GLU A 76 -1.90 -12.65 10.14
CA GLU A 76 -2.02 -12.34 11.58
C GLU A 76 -0.89 -12.97 12.38
N ASN A 77 -0.61 -14.25 12.16
CA ASN A 77 0.48 -14.97 12.82
C ASN A 77 1.85 -14.38 12.50
N TYR A 78 2.08 -14.00 11.25
CA TYR A 78 3.30 -13.32 10.83
C TYR A 78 3.50 -12.02 11.60
N LEU A 79 2.48 -11.14 11.63
CA LEU A 79 2.53 -9.87 12.34
C LEU A 79 2.66 -10.06 13.86
N THR A 80 1.83 -10.90 14.47
CA THR A 80 1.86 -11.12 15.93
C THR A 80 3.18 -11.73 16.40
N SER A 81 3.90 -12.42 15.51
CA SER A 81 5.24 -12.96 15.78
C SER A 81 6.38 -11.93 15.64
N GLY A 82 6.08 -10.72 15.17
CA GLY A 82 7.05 -9.62 15.02
C GLY A 82 7.47 -9.33 13.57
N GLY A 83 6.70 -9.81 12.60
CA GLY A 83 6.91 -9.48 11.18
C GLY A 83 6.56 -8.02 10.87
N ASN A 84 7.23 -7.43 9.89
CA ASN A 84 6.91 -6.10 9.38
C ASN A 84 6.28 -6.20 7.99
N TRP A 85 5.23 -5.44 7.77
CA TRP A 85 4.51 -5.37 6.50
C TRP A 85 4.50 -3.94 5.98
N PHE A 86 5.02 -3.72 4.78
CA PHE A 86 4.93 -2.45 4.07
C PHE A 86 3.86 -2.56 2.99
N ALA A 87 2.66 -2.06 3.29
CA ALA A 87 1.52 -2.07 2.40
C ALA A 87 1.49 -0.78 1.58
N LEU A 88 1.24 -0.90 0.28
CA LEU A 88 1.27 0.19 -0.66
C LEU A 88 -0.09 0.35 -1.36
N HIS A 89 -0.51 1.59 -1.51
CA HIS A 89 -1.61 2.05 -2.35
C HIS A 89 -2.89 1.21 -2.18
N GLY A 90 -3.33 0.49 -3.21
CA GLY A 90 -4.57 -0.27 -3.27
C GLY A 90 -4.65 -1.55 -2.43
N THR A 91 -3.67 -1.83 -1.56
CA THR A 91 -3.63 -3.07 -0.77
C THR A 91 -4.88 -3.26 0.10
N ASN A 92 -5.52 -2.18 0.56
CA ASN A 92 -6.76 -2.21 1.35
C ASN A 92 -8.05 -2.07 0.51
N ALA A 93 -7.94 -2.19 -0.82
CA ALA A 93 -9.07 -2.04 -1.73
C ALA A 93 -9.55 -3.41 -2.23
N ILE A 94 -10.81 -3.74 -1.95
CA ILE A 94 -11.55 -4.82 -2.57
C ILE A 94 -12.74 -4.20 -3.28
N VAL A 95 -12.82 -4.40 -4.60
CA VAL A 95 -13.75 -3.68 -5.47
C VAL A 95 -14.80 -4.64 -6.05
N ALA A 96 -16.04 -4.21 -6.00
CA ALA A 96 -17.17 -4.82 -6.70
C ALA A 96 -17.79 -3.78 -7.65
N PHE A 97 -18.85 -4.15 -8.35
CA PHE A 97 -19.59 -3.21 -9.19
C PHE A 97 -21.09 -3.37 -8.93
N ASP A 98 -21.76 -2.22 -8.76
CA ASP A 98 -23.21 -2.10 -8.80
C ASP A 98 -23.59 -1.29 -10.05
N GLY A 99 -24.02 -2.00 -11.10
CA GLY A 99 -24.21 -1.41 -12.41
C GLY A 99 -22.90 -0.86 -12.98
N ALA A 100 -22.86 0.44 -13.26
CA ALA A 100 -21.68 1.14 -13.80
C ALA A 100 -20.80 1.76 -12.71
N LYS A 101 -21.22 1.72 -11.43
CA LYS A 101 -20.47 2.30 -10.32
C LYS A 101 -19.63 1.26 -9.61
N ALA A 102 -18.44 1.67 -9.18
CA ALA A 102 -17.62 0.86 -8.28
C ALA A 102 -18.22 0.87 -6.87
N ASP A 103 -18.19 -0.27 -6.21
CA ASP A 103 -18.56 -0.46 -4.81
C ASP A 103 -17.41 -1.13 -4.08
N THR A 104 -17.31 -0.91 -2.78
CA THR A 104 -16.22 -1.43 -1.95
C THR A 104 -16.77 -2.13 -0.70
N PRO A 105 -17.42 -3.29 -0.89
CA PRO A 105 -18.04 -4.00 0.21
C PRO A 105 -16.99 -4.51 1.21
N ASN A 106 -17.33 -4.47 2.50
CA ASN A 106 -16.47 -5.00 3.55
C ASN A 106 -16.56 -6.54 3.61
N VAL A 107 -15.94 -7.21 2.66
CA VAL A 107 -16.00 -8.68 2.50
C VAL A 107 -14.82 -9.42 3.15
N SER A 108 -13.89 -8.71 3.76
CA SER A 108 -12.75 -9.28 4.48
C SER A 108 -12.35 -8.38 5.66
N PRO A 109 -13.25 -8.20 6.66
CA PRO A 109 -13.05 -7.23 7.74
C PRO A 109 -11.80 -7.51 8.57
N GLU A 110 -11.48 -8.78 8.85
CA GLU A 110 -10.28 -9.14 9.60
C GLU A 110 -8.99 -8.77 8.85
N PHE A 111 -8.96 -8.92 7.53
CA PHE A 111 -7.83 -8.48 6.69
C PHE A 111 -7.66 -6.96 6.73
N MET A 112 -8.76 -6.20 6.60
CA MET A 112 -8.74 -4.74 6.66
C MET A 112 -8.30 -4.23 8.04
N LYS A 113 -8.73 -4.91 9.10
CA LYS A 113 -8.30 -4.62 10.47
C LYS A 113 -6.80 -4.83 10.65
N LEU A 114 -6.21 -5.88 10.08
CA LEU A 114 -4.75 -6.07 10.11
C LEU A 114 -4.01 -4.95 9.39
N LEU A 115 -4.55 -4.43 8.28
CA LEU A 115 -3.98 -3.29 7.54
C LEU A 115 -4.12 -1.95 8.28
N GLY A 116 -5.12 -1.84 9.16
CA GLY A 116 -5.45 -0.60 9.86
C GLY A 116 -6.37 0.33 9.07
N SER A 117 -6.77 -0.06 7.86
CA SER A 117 -7.70 0.72 7.05
C SER A 117 -8.45 -0.14 6.02
N ARG A 118 -9.58 0.40 5.55
CA ARG A 118 -10.37 -0.12 4.44
C ARG A 118 -10.67 1.00 3.45
N PHE A 119 -10.33 0.79 2.20
CA PHE A 119 -10.67 1.71 1.12
C PHE A 119 -12.19 1.77 0.90
N ILE A 120 -12.71 2.98 0.65
CA ILE A 120 -14.12 3.23 0.38
C ILE A 120 -14.32 3.72 -1.05
N ALA A 121 -13.63 4.78 -1.43
CA ALA A 121 -13.78 5.45 -2.72
C ALA A 121 -12.60 6.39 -2.97
N HIS A 122 -12.51 6.94 -4.16
CA HIS A 122 -11.64 8.06 -4.48
C HIS A 122 -12.29 8.99 -5.51
N PRO A 123 -12.06 10.30 -5.46
CA PRO A 123 -12.36 11.19 -6.57
C PRO A 123 -11.42 10.94 -7.77
N ALA A 124 -11.54 11.72 -8.83
CA ALA A 124 -10.58 11.68 -9.92
C ALA A 124 -9.15 11.99 -9.41
N ASN A 125 -8.13 11.46 -10.08
CA ASN A 125 -6.73 11.81 -9.80
C ASN A 125 -6.55 13.33 -9.84
N MET A 126 -5.83 13.88 -8.86
CA MET A 126 -5.68 15.33 -8.70
C MET A 126 -4.38 15.68 -7.99
N ASP A 127 -4.00 16.95 -8.08
CA ASP A 127 -2.92 17.51 -7.26
C ASP A 127 -3.42 17.79 -5.85
N PHE A 128 -2.66 17.38 -4.83
CA PHE A 128 -2.94 17.72 -3.44
C PHE A 128 -1.66 17.83 -2.62
N LEU A 129 -1.74 18.62 -1.52
CA LEU A 129 -0.64 18.82 -0.59
C LEU A 129 -0.61 17.68 0.43
N VAL A 130 0.52 16.99 0.51
CA VAL A 130 0.83 16.04 1.57
C VAL A 130 1.63 16.73 2.65
N ARG A 131 1.17 16.65 3.90
CA ARG A 131 1.79 17.29 5.07
C ARG A 131 2.48 16.26 5.94
N ILE A 132 3.63 16.63 6.46
CA ILE A 132 4.38 15.84 7.44
C ILE A 132 3.76 16.06 8.82
N LYS A 133 3.14 15.04 9.39
CA LYS A 133 2.52 15.08 10.73
C LYS A 133 3.50 14.84 11.85
N ASP A 134 4.37 13.86 11.69
CA ASP A 134 5.45 13.58 12.64
C ASP A 134 6.80 13.85 11.97
N ARG A 135 7.36 15.04 12.21
CA ARG A 135 8.63 15.50 11.62
C ARG A 135 9.87 14.90 12.27
N ASP A 136 9.72 14.31 13.45
CA ASP A 136 10.82 13.70 14.21
C ASP A 136 10.99 12.21 13.93
N HIS A 137 9.97 11.57 13.36
CA HIS A 137 10.01 10.15 13.06
C HIS A 137 11.05 9.84 11.95
N GLN A 138 11.80 8.77 12.10
CA GLN A 138 12.87 8.39 11.17
C GLN A 138 12.42 8.24 9.70
N LEU A 139 11.16 7.87 9.47
CA LEU A 139 10.60 7.75 8.12
C LEU A 139 10.33 9.09 7.44
N THR A 140 10.16 10.16 8.22
CA THR A 140 9.74 11.49 7.72
C THR A 140 10.74 12.59 8.01
N LYS A 141 11.68 12.34 8.92
CA LYS A 141 12.67 13.34 9.34
C LYS A 141 13.42 13.96 8.17
N GLY A 142 13.41 15.29 8.12
CA GLY A 142 14.08 16.06 7.08
C GLY A 142 13.32 16.13 5.75
N LEU A 143 12.11 15.57 5.67
CA LEU A 143 11.20 15.84 4.56
C LEU A 143 10.41 17.12 4.84
N GLU A 144 10.06 17.82 3.78
CA GLU A 144 9.13 18.95 3.80
C GLU A 144 7.77 18.51 3.25
N ASP A 145 6.72 19.30 3.53
CA ASP A 145 5.43 19.13 2.92
C ASP A 145 5.59 19.23 1.39
N PHE A 146 4.88 18.38 0.64
CA PHE A 146 5.07 18.29 -0.80
C PHE A 146 3.74 18.14 -1.55
N GLU A 147 3.67 18.72 -2.74
CA GLU A 147 2.57 18.49 -3.67
C GLU A 147 2.79 17.19 -4.45
N VAL A 148 1.70 16.48 -4.70
CA VAL A 148 1.70 15.25 -5.49
C VAL A 148 0.43 15.18 -6.34
N TYR A 149 0.57 14.74 -7.59
CA TYR A 149 -0.56 14.29 -8.39
C TYR A 149 -0.73 12.80 -8.15
N ASP A 150 -1.86 12.37 -7.56
CA ASP A 150 -2.11 10.96 -7.27
C ASP A 150 -3.63 10.70 -7.16
N GLU A 151 -3.99 9.47 -6.84
CA GLU A 151 -5.35 9.00 -6.59
C GLU A 151 -5.66 9.17 -5.09
N PRO A 152 -6.44 10.19 -4.67
CA PRO A 152 -6.67 10.49 -3.26
C PRO A 152 -7.72 9.59 -2.64
N TYR A 153 -7.32 8.70 -1.72
CA TYR A 153 -8.20 7.68 -1.13
C TYR A 153 -9.04 8.18 0.04
N TYR A 154 -10.32 7.86 0.02
CA TYR A 154 -11.18 7.84 1.20
C TYR A 154 -11.17 6.44 1.79
N CYS A 155 -10.90 6.36 3.09
CA CYS A 155 -10.83 5.10 3.83
C CYS A 155 -11.56 5.21 5.16
N GLU A 156 -12.02 4.07 5.67
CA GLU A 156 -12.24 3.87 7.08
C GLU A 156 -10.91 3.50 7.73
N PHE A 157 -10.64 4.01 8.93
CA PHE A 157 -9.39 3.78 9.64
C PHE A 157 -9.65 3.21 11.03
N GLU A 158 -8.73 2.37 11.54
CA GLU A 158 -8.69 1.95 12.93
C GLU A 158 -8.24 3.09 13.85
N ASP A 159 -8.69 3.10 15.11
CA ASP A 159 -8.50 4.23 16.05
C ASP A 159 -7.03 4.49 16.46
N ASN A 160 -6.15 3.52 16.41
CA ASN A 160 -4.82 3.57 17.01
C ASN A 160 -3.68 3.62 15.99
N LEU A 161 -3.82 4.46 14.98
CA LEU A 161 -2.79 4.65 13.96
C LEU A 161 -1.79 5.73 14.36
N HIS A 162 -0.50 5.49 14.19
CA HIS A 162 0.50 6.53 14.24
C HIS A 162 0.63 7.16 12.84
N VAL A 163 -0.10 8.26 12.63
CA VAL A 163 -0.12 8.96 11.33
C VAL A 163 1.18 9.75 11.15
N LEU A 164 1.88 9.48 10.06
CA LEU A 164 3.16 10.12 9.69
C LEU A 164 2.96 11.21 8.63
N LEU A 165 2.07 10.96 7.66
CA LEU A 165 1.68 11.89 6.59
C LEU A 165 0.17 11.99 6.53
N ASP A 166 -0.35 13.18 6.25
CA ASP A 166 -1.76 13.41 5.95
C ASP A 166 -1.96 14.36 4.76
N ALA A 167 -3.20 14.45 4.29
CA ALA A 167 -3.63 15.42 3.30
C ALA A 167 -5.06 15.90 3.61
N GLU A 168 -5.53 16.92 2.92
CA GLU A 168 -6.90 17.41 2.96
C GLU A 168 -7.45 17.47 1.54
N TYR A 169 -8.60 16.82 1.33
CA TYR A 169 -9.39 16.88 0.10
C TYR A 169 -10.82 16.43 0.39
N SER A 170 -11.77 16.97 -0.39
CA SER A 170 -13.19 16.74 -0.18
C SER A 170 -13.99 16.62 -1.50
N ASP A 171 -13.32 16.29 -2.60
CA ASP A 171 -13.94 16.15 -3.90
C ASP A 171 -14.85 14.92 -3.97
N PRO A 172 -15.96 14.96 -4.70
CA PRO A 172 -16.88 13.83 -4.78
C PRO A 172 -16.29 12.65 -5.60
N SER A 173 -16.63 11.44 -5.19
CA SER A 173 -16.23 10.19 -5.85
C SER A 173 -17.29 9.73 -6.85
N GLU A 174 -17.43 10.41 -7.97
CA GLU A 174 -18.52 10.22 -8.93
C GLU A 174 -18.63 8.81 -9.52
N ALA A 175 -17.49 8.09 -9.62
CA ALA A 175 -17.43 6.74 -10.15
C ALA A 175 -17.89 5.67 -9.14
N TYR A 176 -18.12 6.04 -7.89
CA TYR A 176 -18.42 5.12 -6.79
C TYR A 176 -19.88 5.19 -6.33
N VAL A 177 -20.35 4.13 -5.68
CA VAL A 177 -21.64 4.12 -4.97
C VAL A 177 -21.61 5.14 -3.84
N GLN A 178 -20.49 5.19 -3.08
CA GLN A 178 -20.24 6.22 -2.08
C GLN A 178 -19.68 7.47 -2.78
N VAL A 179 -20.56 8.40 -3.14
CA VAL A 179 -20.18 9.63 -3.86
C VAL A 179 -19.61 10.68 -2.92
N ASP A 180 -20.31 10.93 -1.81
CA ASP A 180 -19.91 11.97 -0.86
C ASP A 180 -18.68 11.54 -0.04
N PRO A 181 -17.71 12.46 0.19
CA PRO A 181 -16.58 12.18 1.04
C PRO A 181 -17.01 11.88 2.49
N PRO A 182 -16.22 11.09 3.26
CA PRO A 182 -16.44 10.95 4.70
C PRO A 182 -16.43 12.32 5.42
N ASN A 183 -17.20 12.43 6.51
CA ASN A 183 -17.37 13.68 7.27
C ASN A 183 -16.14 14.12 8.08
N ASP A 184 -15.11 13.31 8.15
CA ASP A 184 -13.83 13.69 8.75
C ASP A 184 -12.94 14.37 7.71
N ASP A 185 -12.09 15.31 8.15
CA ASP A 185 -11.17 16.03 7.28
C ASP A 185 -9.78 15.38 7.22
N LEU A 186 -9.53 14.36 8.07
CA LEU A 186 -8.23 13.70 8.13
C LEU A 186 -8.11 12.62 7.07
N ARG A 187 -7.08 12.72 6.24
CA ARG A 187 -6.76 11.76 5.18
C ARG A 187 -5.33 11.25 5.37
N PRO A 188 -5.10 10.25 6.25
CA PRO A 188 -3.78 9.64 6.40
C PRO A 188 -3.23 9.18 5.06
N GLN A 189 -2.01 9.65 4.72
CA GLN A 189 -1.29 9.25 3.52
C GLN A 189 -0.19 8.23 3.84
N MET A 190 0.33 8.25 5.07
CA MET A 190 1.25 7.26 5.60
C MET A 190 1.04 7.08 7.09
N TYR A 191 0.99 5.84 7.55
CA TYR A 191 0.82 5.53 8.96
C TYR A 191 1.50 4.23 9.36
N ILE A 192 1.72 4.05 10.67
CA ILE A 192 2.10 2.77 11.29
C ILE A 192 0.94 2.27 12.11
N HIS A 193 0.59 1.00 11.91
CA HIS A 193 -0.38 0.24 12.68
C HIS A 193 0.31 -0.92 13.39
N ASN A 194 0.15 -1.01 14.72
CA ASN A 194 0.79 -2.07 15.51
C ASN A 194 -0.14 -3.28 15.61
N VAL A 195 0.37 -4.47 15.28
CA VAL A 195 -0.37 -5.74 15.37
C VAL A 195 0.46 -6.75 16.13
N GLY A 196 0.12 -6.96 17.41
CA GLY A 196 0.89 -7.82 18.30
C GLY A 196 2.32 -7.31 18.51
N LYS A 197 3.32 -8.06 18.05
CA LYS A 197 4.74 -7.66 18.12
C LYS A 197 5.25 -7.07 16.80
N GLY A 198 4.48 -7.15 15.74
CA GLY A 198 4.82 -6.65 14.42
C GLY A 198 4.11 -5.35 14.09
N ASN A 199 4.39 -4.84 12.89
CA ASN A 199 3.88 -3.56 12.46
C ASN A 199 3.49 -3.60 10.98
N VAL A 200 2.47 -2.83 10.64
CA VAL A 200 2.13 -2.48 9.27
C VAL A 200 2.50 -1.02 9.05
N LEU A 201 3.38 -0.75 8.10
CA LEU A 201 3.58 0.56 7.53
C LEU A 201 2.71 0.64 6.27
N TYR A 202 1.81 1.60 6.23
CA TYR A 202 0.97 1.82 5.07
C TYR A 202 1.31 3.14 4.38
N LEU A 203 1.49 3.13 3.07
CA LEU A 203 1.66 4.32 2.23
C LEU A 203 0.56 4.32 1.16
N MET A 204 -0.37 5.27 1.26
CA MET A 204 -1.56 5.37 0.40
C MET A 204 -1.21 5.81 -1.03
N LEU A 205 -0.18 6.62 -1.19
CA LEU A 205 0.30 7.10 -2.49
C LEU A 205 0.78 5.94 -3.37
N GLY A 206 0.83 6.17 -4.67
CA GLY A 206 1.48 5.27 -5.60
C GLY A 206 0.58 4.72 -6.69
N HIS A 207 -0.47 5.45 -7.08
CA HIS A 207 -1.25 5.09 -8.26
C HIS A 207 -0.35 5.00 -9.50
N CYS A 208 -0.52 3.94 -10.27
CA CYS A 208 0.01 3.85 -11.62
C CYS A 208 -0.90 2.99 -12.49
N ARG A 209 -1.07 3.37 -13.75
CA ARG A 209 -1.93 2.67 -14.69
C ARG A 209 -1.23 2.56 -16.04
N GLY A 210 -1.24 1.37 -16.60
CA GLY A 210 -0.81 1.08 -17.96
C GLY A 210 -1.97 1.21 -18.96
N LYS A 211 -1.63 1.16 -20.23
CA LYS A 211 -2.56 1.42 -21.33
C LYS A 211 -3.81 0.50 -21.32
N TYR A 212 -3.69 -0.72 -20.81
CA TYR A 212 -4.70 -1.77 -20.93
C TYR A 212 -5.31 -2.23 -19.60
N ASP A 213 -4.94 -1.61 -18.48
CA ASP A 213 -5.31 -2.09 -17.14
C ASP A 213 -6.80 -1.90 -16.81
N MET A 214 -7.50 -1.09 -17.59
CA MET A 214 -8.94 -0.89 -17.44
C MET A 214 -9.80 -1.84 -18.29
N ARG A 215 -9.21 -2.80 -18.99
CA ARG A 215 -9.97 -3.81 -19.72
C ARG A 215 -10.73 -4.73 -18.75
N PRO A 216 -11.94 -5.18 -19.08
CA PRO A 216 -12.68 -4.99 -20.33
C PRO A 216 -13.57 -3.72 -20.37
N PHE A 217 -13.50 -2.83 -19.37
CA PHE A 217 -14.39 -1.67 -19.28
C PHE A 217 -14.07 -0.61 -20.34
N VAL A 218 -12.78 -0.38 -20.60
CA VAL A 218 -12.26 0.54 -21.61
C VAL A 218 -11.10 -0.15 -22.32
N ASP A 219 -11.05 -0.05 -23.67
CA ASP A 219 -10.02 -0.72 -24.46
C ASP A 219 -8.61 -0.19 -24.19
N GLU A 220 -8.47 1.13 -24.08
CA GLU A 220 -7.19 1.82 -23.86
C GLU A 220 -7.42 3.08 -23.02
N VAL A 221 -6.50 3.34 -22.10
CA VAL A 221 -6.45 4.56 -21.28
C VAL A 221 -5.08 5.21 -21.38
N SER A 222 -4.98 6.46 -20.93
CA SER A 222 -3.67 7.11 -20.75
C SER A 222 -2.83 6.38 -19.72
N ILE A 223 -1.52 6.34 -19.97
CA ILE A 223 -0.56 5.83 -18.97
C ILE A 223 -0.44 6.87 -17.85
N GLU A 224 -0.57 6.42 -16.62
CA GLU A 224 -0.43 7.25 -15.41
C GLU A 224 0.70 6.72 -14.54
N ARG A 225 1.48 7.61 -13.95
CA ARG A 225 2.60 7.28 -13.05
C ARG A 225 2.50 7.99 -11.70
N CYS A 226 1.76 9.08 -11.63
CA CYS A 226 1.39 9.77 -10.39
C CYS A 226 2.60 9.99 -9.45
N ALA A 227 2.49 9.62 -8.17
CA ALA A 227 3.57 9.77 -7.20
C ALA A 227 4.90 9.15 -7.65
N TRP A 228 4.88 8.13 -8.51
CA TRP A 228 6.09 7.52 -9.06
C TRP A 228 6.95 8.46 -9.93
N GLU A 229 6.46 9.64 -10.28
CA GLU A 229 7.24 10.67 -10.97
C GLU A 229 7.99 11.60 -10.00
N THR A 230 7.86 11.39 -8.66
CA THR A 230 8.44 12.26 -7.64
C THR A 230 9.57 11.60 -6.87
N GLU A 231 10.67 12.33 -6.65
CA GLU A 231 11.80 11.87 -5.83
C GLU A 231 11.38 11.61 -4.37
N THR A 232 10.44 12.40 -3.84
CA THR A 232 9.94 12.24 -2.47
C THR A 232 9.25 10.90 -2.28
N TYR A 233 8.46 10.43 -3.24
CA TYR A 233 7.84 9.12 -3.16
C TYR A 233 8.87 7.99 -3.16
N TYR A 234 9.88 8.05 -4.03
CA TYR A 234 10.98 7.07 -4.04
C TYR A 234 11.77 7.08 -2.73
N GLU A 235 11.98 8.26 -2.12
CA GLU A 235 12.63 8.36 -0.81
C GLU A 235 11.77 7.70 0.29
N LEU A 236 10.45 7.90 0.28
CA LEU A 236 9.53 7.22 1.20
C LEU A 236 9.59 5.70 1.04
N LEU A 237 9.64 5.20 -0.20
CA LEU A 237 9.81 3.76 -0.47
C LEU A 237 11.15 3.22 0.07
N ARG A 238 12.27 3.93 -0.16
CA ARG A 238 13.59 3.53 0.37
C ARG A 238 13.59 3.50 1.90
N ARG A 239 12.99 4.49 2.54
CA ARG A 239 12.87 4.53 4.01
C ARG A 239 11.98 3.41 4.53
N GLY A 240 10.85 3.14 3.88
CA GLY A 240 9.96 2.04 4.23
C GLY A 240 10.65 0.67 4.14
N ILE A 241 11.46 0.45 3.11
CA ILE A 241 12.27 -0.78 2.97
C ILE A 241 13.27 -0.91 4.14
N LYS A 242 14.04 0.15 4.42
CA LYS A 242 15.01 0.15 5.53
C LYS A 242 14.34 -0.06 6.88
N TRP A 243 13.22 0.62 7.12
CA TRP A 243 12.42 0.45 8.33
C TRP A 243 11.95 -1.01 8.47
N GLY A 244 11.42 -1.59 7.41
CA GLY A 244 10.89 -2.96 7.42
C GLY A 244 11.93 -4.03 7.77
N ILE A 245 13.19 -3.79 7.42
CA ILE A 245 14.31 -4.70 7.76
C ILE A 245 15.09 -4.28 9.01
N GLY A 246 14.63 -3.25 9.73
CA GLY A 246 15.24 -2.81 10.99
C GLY A 246 16.57 -2.07 10.82
N LYS A 247 16.76 -1.35 9.72
CA LYS A 247 17.97 -0.54 9.42
C LYS A 247 17.80 0.97 9.64
N VAL A 248 16.70 1.40 10.17
CA VAL A 248 16.39 2.78 10.58
C VAL A 248 15.91 2.78 12.01
#